data_a613d939017c031f7426b4637ab27a71
#
_entry.id   a613d939017c031f7426b4637ab27a71
#
_cell.length_a   1.000
_cell.length_b   1.000
_cell.length_c   1.000
_cell.angle_alpha   90.00
_cell.angle_beta   90.00
_cell.angle_gamma   90.00
#
_symmetry.space_group_name_H-M   'P 1'
#
loop_
_entity.id
_entity.type
_entity.pdbx_description
1 polymer ?
#
loop_
_entity_poly.entity_id
_entity_poly.type
_entity_poly.pdbx_seq_one_letter_code
_entity_poly.pdbx_strand_id
1 'polypeptide(L)'
;MISVCIATYGGERFIKEQVDSILAQLSADDEIIISDDGSTDRTLEILASYQDPRIKVYQHSKDVTLKKKRLSSFYFATQNFEHALMHAKGDYVFLSDQDDVWKPNKLQAMLPYLSDYDAVMSSFEIVNEHMQVTNPMFWTVQPFKNNALYNIAKNPFIGCCMAFRKDFLRKVLPFPKGLMLHDIWLGMMSLRGRGIKFVAEPLLSYRKHGANVSATSEQSNNPIWLRLSYRLKMLWLYLFYAPKVTVK
;
A
#
# COMPACT_ATOMS: atom_id res chain seq x y z
N MET A 1 -10.32 9.12 13.73
CA MET A 1 -9.92 9.74 12.45
C MET A 1 -9.19 8.72 11.59
N ILE A 2 -9.53 8.66 10.29
CA ILE A 2 -8.92 7.75 9.31
C ILE A 2 -8.12 8.58 8.31
N SER A 3 -6.94 8.12 7.91
CA SER A 3 -6.21 8.60 6.74
C SER A 3 -6.14 7.50 5.69
N VAL A 4 -6.45 7.83 4.44
CA VAL A 4 -6.20 6.94 3.30
C VAL A 4 -5.03 7.50 2.50
N CYS A 5 -3.94 6.76 2.42
CA CYS A 5 -2.72 7.15 1.72
C CYS A 5 -2.69 6.55 0.31
N ILE A 6 -2.64 7.41 -0.70
CA ILE A 6 -2.56 7.04 -2.11
C ILE A 6 -1.21 7.51 -2.65
N ALA A 7 -0.47 6.60 -3.30
CA ALA A 7 0.68 6.93 -4.12
C ALA A 7 0.25 7.00 -5.58
N THR A 8 0.46 8.15 -6.25
CA THR A 8 0.03 8.33 -7.65
C THR A 8 1.17 8.78 -8.57
N TYR A 9 1.09 8.33 -9.82
CA TYR A 9 1.91 8.75 -10.95
C TYR A 9 1.26 8.34 -12.28
N GLY A 10 0.81 9.30 -13.08
CA GLY A 10 0.16 9.02 -14.35
C GLY A 10 -1.16 8.27 -14.20
N GLY A 11 -2.01 8.70 -13.26
CA GLY A 11 -3.24 8.01 -12.84
C GLY A 11 -4.51 8.49 -13.52
N GLU A 12 -4.47 9.36 -14.53
CA GLU A 12 -5.65 10.03 -15.12
C GLU A 12 -6.79 9.10 -15.50
N ARG A 13 -6.47 7.85 -15.88
CA ARG A 13 -7.46 6.88 -16.33
C ARG A 13 -8.35 6.32 -15.22
N PHE A 14 -7.82 6.22 -13.99
CA PHE A 14 -8.45 5.43 -12.94
C PHE A 14 -8.61 6.17 -11.62
N ILE A 15 -7.80 7.22 -11.36
CA ILE A 15 -7.74 7.91 -10.06
C ILE A 15 -9.11 8.43 -9.62
N LYS A 16 -9.98 8.82 -10.56
CA LYS A 16 -11.32 9.30 -10.24
C LYS A 16 -12.17 8.22 -9.59
N GLU A 17 -12.26 7.02 -10.20
CA GLU A 17 -13.05 5.91 -9.65
C GLU A 17 -12.51 5.46 -8.28
N GLN A 18 -11.19 5.45 -8.14
CA GLN A 18 -10.55 5.11 -6.86
C GLN A 18 -10.93 6.11 -5.77
N VAL A 19 -10.77 7.40 -6.01
CA VAL A 19 -11.08 8.45 -5.03
C VAL A 19 -12.58 8.45 -4.70
N ASP A 20 -13.46 8.31 -5.68
CA ASP A 20 -14.91 8.22 -5.47
C ASP A 20 -15.28 7.04 -4.54
N SER A 21 -14.68 5.87 -4.75
CA SER A 21 -14.94 4.67 -3.95
C SER A 21 -14.48 4.81 -2.48
N ILE A 22 -13.45 5.61 -2.24
CA ILE A 22 -12.93 5.92 -0.90
C ILE A 22 -13.81 6.98 -0.24
N LEU A 23 -14.07 8.10 -0.92
CA LEU A 23 -14.86 9.21 -0.38
C LEU A 23 -16.26 8.77 0.07
N ALA A 24 -16.85 7.79 -0.62
CA ALA A 24 -18.16 7.23 -0.27
C ALA A 24 -18.21 6.57 1.13
N GLN A 25 -17.05 6.25 1.72
CA GLN A 25 -16.94 5.59 3.02
C GLN A 25 -16.37 6.50 4.12
N LEU A 26 -15.79 7.65 3.76
CA LEU A 26 -15.15 8.55 4.69
C LEU A 26 -16.13 9.53 5.33
N SER A 27 -15.95 9.78 6.62
CA SER A 27 -16.61 10.85 7.38
C SER A 27 -15.94 12.21 7.13
N ALA A 28 -16.57 13.29 7.61
CA ALA A 28 -16.06 14.66 7.42
C ALA A 28 -14.69 14.88 8.09
N ASP A 29 -14.39 14.17 9.17
CA ASP A 29 -13.13 14.29 9.91
C ASP A 29 -12.01 13.41 9.36
N ASP A 30 -12.29 12.57 8.35
CA ASP A 30 -11.30 11.69 7.74
C ASP A 30 -10.57 12.41 6.61
N GLU A 31 -9.47 11.82 6.11
CA GLU A 31 -8.67 12.43 5.04
C GLU A 31 -8.17 11.43 4.01
N ILE A 32 -7.98 11.90 2.79
CA ILE A 32 -7.22 11.23 1.73
C ILE A 32 -5.92 12.00 1.54
N ILE A 33 -4.79 11.36 1.77
CA ILE A 33 -3.46 11.90 1.54
C ILE A 33 -2.94 11.32 0.23
N ILE A 34 -2.80 12.15 -0.77
CA ILE A 34 -2.30 11.76 -2.09
C ILE A 34 -0.88 12.29 -2.24
N SER A 35 0.07 11.39 -2.46
CA SER A 35 1.44 11.74 -2.81
C SER A 35 1.65 11.51 -4.29
N ASP A 36 1.94 12.58 -5.04
CA ASP A 36 2.13 12.55 -6.49
C ASP A 36 3.60 12.60 -6.87
N ASP A 37 4.04 11.63 -7.63
CA ASP A 37 5.42 11.45 -8.08
C ASP A 37 5.76 12.22 -9.38
N GLY A 38 5.11 13.39 -9.57
CA GLY A 38 5.31 14.26 -10.72
C GLY A 38 4.53 13.78 -11.95
N SER A 39 3.23 13.55 -11.82
CA SER A 39 2.33 13.26 -12.95
C SER A 39 2.33 14.41 -13.96
N THR A 40 2.37 14.04 -15.25
CA THR A 40 2.34 15.00 -16.38
C THR A 40 1.09 14.89 -17.22
N ASP A 41 0.20 13.96 -16.87
CA ASP A 41 -1.13 13.77 -17.43
C ASP A 41 -2.16 14.61 -16.64
N ARG A 42 -3.46 14.32 -16.83
CA ARG A 42 -4.53 15.04 -16.14
C ARG A 42 -4.79 14.63 -14.70
N THR A 43 -3.92 13.81 -14.09
CA THR A 43 -4.11 13.32 -12.70
C THR A 43 -4.35 14.47 -11.72
N LEU A 44 -3.47 15.47 -11.71
CA LEU A 44 -3.58 16.60 -10.77
C LEU A 44 -4.80 17.50 -11.06
N GLU A 45 -5.17 17.67 -12.33
CA GLU A 45 -6.39 18.40 -12.75
C GLU A 45 -7.64 17.69 -12.20
N ILE A 46 -7.72 16.36 -12.36
CA ILE A 46 -8.83 15.55 -11.85
C ILE A 46 -8.94 15.68 -10.33
N LEU A 47 -7.82 15.57 -9.61
CA LEU A 47 -7.81 15.68 -8.15
C LEU A 47 -8.23 17.08 -7.67
N ALA A 48 -7.79 18.14 -8.34
CA ALA A 48 -8.18 19.52 -8.01
C ALA A 48 -9.67 19.79 -8.26
N SER A 49 -10.31 19.07 -9.18
CA SER A 49 -11.72 19.25 -9.51
C SER A 49 -12.69 18.85 -8.39
N TYR A 50 -12.25 18.05 -7.41
CA TYR A 50 -13.11 17.60 -6.31
C TYR A 50 -13.52 18.72 -5.36
N GLN A 51 -12.64 19.71 -5.13
CA GLN A 51 -12.86 20.79 -4.15
C GLN A 51 -13.29 20.25 -2.77
N ASP A 52 -12.93 19.02 -2.43
CA ASP A 52 -13.24 18.36 -1.15
C ASP A 52 -12.10 18.57 -0.15
N PRO A 53 -12.37 19.19 1.04
CA PRO A 53 -11.34 19.50 2.02
C PRO A 53 -10.67 18.26 2.63
N ARG A 54 -11.28 17.09 2.49
CA ARG A 54 -10.69 15.81 2.92
C ARG A 54 -9.54 15.37 2.04
N ILE A 55 -9.46 15.84 0.78
CA ILE A 55 -8.41 15.48 -0.16
C ILE A 55 -7.23 16.44 -0.01
N LYS A 56 -6.05 15.89 0.27
CA LYS A 56 -4.80 16.65 0.41
C LYS A 56 -3.76 16.06 -0.54
N VAL A 57 -3.35 16.85 -1.52
CA VAL A 57 -2.38 16.45 -2.53
C VAL A 57 -1.02 17.04 -2.21
N TYR A 58 0.00 16.19 -2.13
CA TYR A 58 1.38 16.56 -1.91
C TYR A 58 2.23 16.10 -3.10
N GLN A 59 3.05 17.00 -3.62
CA GLN A 59 4.00 16.64 -4.68
C GLN A 59 5.27 16.04 -4.06
N HIS A 60 5.67 14.88 -4.55
CA HIS A 60 6.89 14.20 -4.17
C HIS A 60 7.90 14.25 -5.32
N SER A 61 9.15 14.57 -5.02
CA SER A 61 10.21 14.59 -6.01
C SER A 61 10.94 13.25 -6.05
N LYS A 62 10.84 12.54 -7.16
CA LYS A 62 11.57 11.27 -7.39
C LYS A 62 13.08 11.48 -7.29
N ASP A 63 13.75 10.57 -6.59
CA ASP A 63 15.20 10.45 -6.70
C ASP A 63 15.58 9.92 -8.09
N VAL A 64 15.85 10.84 -9.02
CA VAL A 64 16.19 10.52 -10.41
C VAL A 64 17.45 9.66 -10.55
N THR A 65 18.31 9.60 -9.53
CA THR A 65 19.53 8.75 -9.55
C THR A 65 19.15 7.27 -9.57
N LEU A 66 17.95 6.93 -9.12
CA LEU A 66 17.41 5.56 -9.10
C LEU A 66 16.83 5.11 -10.45
N LYS A 67 16.59 6.02 -11.41
CA LYS A 67 15.98 5.69 -12.72
C LYS A 67 16.74 4.61 -13.50
N LYS A 68 18.05 4.51 -13.32
CA LYS A 68 18.88 3.50 -13.98
C LYS A 68 18.84 2.11 -13.32
N LYS A 69 18.20 1.96 -12.17
CA LYS A 69 18.06 0.67 -11.47
C LYS A 69 16.93 -0.14 -12.09
N ARG A 70 17.14 -1.41 -12.31
CA ARG A 70 16.17 -2.32 -12.96
C ARG A 70 14.82 -2.43 -12.25
N LEU A 71 14.74 -2.15 -10.97
CA LEU A 71 13.51 -2.18 -10.16
C LEU A 71 13.17 -0.78 -9.61
N SER A 72 13.50 0.26 -10.36
CA SER A 72 13.29 1.66 -9.93
C SER A 72 11.81 1.96 -9.61
N SER A 73 10.86 1.38 -10.34
CA SER A 73 9.43 1.56 -10.08
C SER A 73 9.01 1.17 -8.66
N PHE A 74 9.54 0.06 -8.13
CA PHE A 74 9.28 -0.35 -6.75
C PHE A 74 9.89 0.60 -5.72
N TYR A 75 11.09 1.14 -5.99
CA TYR A 75 11.69 2.16 -5.14
C TYR A 75 10.85 3.44 -5.13
N PHE A 76 10.42 3.90 -6.31
CA PHE A 76 9.59 5.10 -6.42
C PHE A 76 8.26 4.93 -5.71
N ALA A 77 7.56 3.82 -5.95
CA ALA A 77 6.32 3.52 -5.24
C ALA A 77 6.53 3.49 -3.72
N THR A 78 7.61 2.86 -3.23
CA THR A 78 7.92 2.81 -1.79
C THR A 78 8.19 4.19 -1.21
N GLN A 79 8.95 5.05 -1.89
CA GLN A 79 9.22 6.43 -1.44
C GLN A 79 7.96 7.29 -1.49
N ASN A 80 7.13 7.11 -2.50
CA ASN A 80 5.89 7.84 -2.66
C ASN A 80 4.89 7.47 -1.55
N PHE A 81 4.75 6.18 -1.21
CA PHE A 81 3.97 5.74 -0.06
C PHE A 81 4.55 6.24 1.26
N GLU A 82 5.88 6.21 1.44
CA GLU A 82 6.52 6.78 2.64
C GLU A 82 6.14 8.25 2.81
N HIS A 83 6.23 9.02 1.73
CA HIS A 83 5.88 10.43 1.74
C HIS A 83 4.40 10.66 2.11
N ALA A 84 3.47 9.88 1.56
CA ALA A 84 2.06 9.92 1.95
C ALA A 84 1.86 9.58 3.42
N LEU A 85 2.48 8.49 3.90
CA LEU A 85 2.39 8.02 5.28
C LEU A 85 2.91 9.04 6.30
N MET A 86 3.95 9.81 5.96
CA MET A 86 4.50 10.86 6.82
C MET A 86 3.54 12.05 6.99
N HIS A 87 2.60 12.26 6.06
CA HIS A 87 1.59 13.32 6.12
C HIS A 87 0.29 12.87 6.80
N ALA A 88 0.07 11.55 6.97
CA ALA A 88 -1.15 11.00 7.55
C ALA A 88 -1.33 11.41 9.02
N LYS A 89 -2.53 11.90 9.36
CA LYS A 89 -2.88 12.37 10.72
C LYS A 89 -3.82 11.42 11.46
N GLY A 90 -4.52 10.53 10.75
CA GLY A 90 -5.49 9.60 11.31
C GLY A 90 -4.89 8.58 12.27
N ASP A 91 -5.69 8.09 13.20
CA ASP A 91 -5.32 7.03 14.15
C ASP A 91 -5.19 5.67 13.43
N TYR A 92 -5.92 5.53 12.34
CA TYR A 92 -5.89 4.38 11.45
C TYR A 92 -5.56 4.84 10.03
N VAL A 93 -4.64 4.13 9.39
CA VAL A 93 -4.09 4.51 8.09
C VAL A 93 -4.25 3.36 7.11
N PHE A 94 -4.95 3.60 6.01
CA PHE A 94 -5.14 2.66 4.92
C PHE A 94 -4.22 3.01 3.77
N LEU A 95 -3.63 1.99 3.12
CA LEU A 95 -2.94 2.18 1.85
C LEU A 95 -3.90 1.92 0.69
N SER A 96 -3.66 2.63 -0.41
CA SER A 96 -4.43 2.46 -1.63
C SER A 96 -3.57 2.76 -2.85
N ASP A 97 -3.66 1.91 -3.87
CA ASP A 97 -3.10 2.21 -5.17
C ASP A 97 -4.06 3.15 -5.94
N GLN A 98 -3.59 3.79 -6.99
CA GLN A 98 -4.35 4.81 -7.73
C GLN A 98 -5.39 4.25 -8.70
N ASP A 99 -5.37 2.95 -8.97
CA ASP A 99 -5.98 2.27 -10.11
C ASP A 99 -6.98 1.16 -9.72
N ASP A 100 -7.22 0.97 -8.43
CA ASP A 100 -8.15 0.00 -7.88
C ASP A 100 -9.55 0.62 -7.61
N VAL A 101 -10.46 -0.17 -7.02
CA VAL A 101 -11.75 0.30 -6.49
C VAL A 101 -12.07 -0.39 -5.18
N TRP A 102 -12.36 0.39 -4.13
CA TRP A 102 -12.76 -0.15 -2.84
C TRP A 102 -14.19 -0.69 -2.85
N LYS A 103 -14.41 -1.84 -2.22
CA LYS A 103 -15.77 -2.33 -1.95
C LYS A 103 -16.43 -1.45 -0.88
N PRO A 104 -17.76 -1.24 -0.94
CA PRO A 104 -18.47 -0.28 -0.07
C PRO A 104 -18.33 -0.52 1.44
N ASN A 105 -18.00 -1.73 1.85
CA ASN A 105 -17.87 -2.14 3.26
C ASN A 105 -16.42 -2.27 3.75
N LYS A 106 -15.41 -1.79 2.97
CA LYS A 106 -14.00 -2.02 3.31
C LYS A 106 -13.62 -1.44 4.67
N LEU A 107 -13.98 -0.20 4.95
CA LEU A 107 -13.70 0.41 6.25
C LEU A 107 -14.41 -0.34 7.38
N GLN A 108 -15.71 -0.60 7.23
CA GLN A 108 -16.52 -1.27 8.24
C GLN A 108 -15.98 -2.66 8.59
N ALA A 109 -15.50 -3.41 7.59
CA ALA A 109 -14.99 -4.76 7.78
C ALA A 109 -13.58 -4.81 8.39
N MET A 110 -12.74 -3.77 8.21
CA MET A 110 -11.35 -3.80 8.65
C MET A 110 -11.09 -3.04 9.95
N LEU A 111 -11.77 -1.91 10.18
CA LEU A 111 -11.53 -1.03 11.34
C LEU A 111 -11.63 -1.72 12.71
N PRO A 112 -12.60 -2.61 13.00
CA PRO A 112 -12.72 -3.22 14.31
C PRO A 112 -11.47 -3.98 14.76
N TYR A 113 -10.74 -4.57 13.83
CA TYR A 113 -9.55 -5.34 14.15
C TYR A 113 -8.32 -4.48 14.48
N LEU A 114 -8.32 -3.20 14.10
CA LEU A 114 -7.22 -2.28 14.40
C LEU A 114 -7.20 -1.86 15.89
N SER A 115 -8.17 -2.24 16.71
CA SER A 115 -8.07 -2.13 18.18
C SER A 115 -7.01 -3.08 18.74
N ASP A 116 -6.91 -4.30 18.21
CA ASP A 116 -6.14 -5.40 18.77
C ASP A 116 -4.85 -5.68 18.00
N TYR A 117 -4.84 -5.44 16.67
CA TYR A 117 -3.73 -5.73 15.78
C TYR A 117 -3.04 -4.45 15.29
N ASP A 118 -1.74 -4.53 15.00
CA ASP A 118 -0.98 -3.43 14.39
C ASP A 118 -1.34 -3.21 12.93
N ALA A 119 -1.80 -4.27 12.26
CA ALA A 119 -2.23 -4.24 10.87
C ALA A 119 -3.44 -5.14 10.60
N VAL A 120 -4.16 -4.83 9.54
CA VAL A 120 -5.21 -5.68 8.96
C VAL A 120 -4.94 -5.78 7.47
N MET A 121 -5.13 -6.97 6.90
CA MET A 121 -5.06 -7.19 5.46
C MET A 121 -6.29 -7.95 4.99
N SER A 122 -6.93 -7.46 3.94
CA SER A 122 -8.07 -8.15 3.31
C SER A 122 -7.66 -9.00 2.11
N SER A 123 -8.56 -9.89 1.69
CA SER A 123 -8.53 -10.43 0.34
C SER A 123 -8.98 -9.38 -0.68
N PHE A 124 -8.93 -9.73 -1.95
CA PHE A 124 -9.36 -8.89 -3.07
C PHE A 124 -9.86 -9.78 -4.22
N GLU A 125 -10.66 -9.19 -5.10
CA GLU A 125 -10.96 -9.77 -6.40
C GLU A 125 -10.07 -9.15 -7.48
N ILE A 126 -9.86 -9.85 -8.59
CA ILE A 126 -9.15 -9.29 -9.75
C ILE A 126 -10.17 -8.94 -10.82
N VAL A 127 -10.07 -7.71 -11.32
CA VAL A 127 -10.88 -7.20 -12.43
C VAL A 127 -9.96 -6.78 -13.60
N ASN A 128 -10.51 -6.78 -14.80
CA ASN A 128 -9.84 -6.17 -15.94
C ASN A 128 -10.06 -4.64 -16.00
N GLU A 129 -9.55 -3.97 -17.04
CA GLU A 129 -9.70 -2.52 -17.23
C GLU A 129 -11.16 -2.04 -17.28
N HIS A 130 -12.09 -2.93 -17.63
CA HIS A 130 -13.53 -2.66 -17.74
C HIS A 130 -14.32 -3.11 -16.50
N MET A 131 -13.64 -3.34 -15.37
CA MET A 131 -14.25 -3.81 -14.13
C MET A 131 -14.94 -5.17 -14.20
N GLN A 132 -14.65 -5.99 -15.21
CA GLN A 132 -15.15 -7.36 -15.29
C GLN A 132 -14.29 -8.27 -14.41
N VAL A 133 -14.94 -9.01 -13.53
CA VAL A 133 -14.27 -9.91 -12.59
C VAL A 133 -13.64 -11.08 -13.34
N THR A 134 -12.31 -11.24 -13.19
CA THR A 134 -11.53 -12.36 -13.74
C THR A 134 -11.13 -13.38 -12.68
N ASN A 135 -11.06 -12.95 -11.40
CA ASN A 135 -10.90 -13.81 -10.24
C ASN A 135 -11.69 -13.21 -9.06
N PRO A 136 -12.77 -13.85 -8.59
CA PRO A 136 -13.67 -13.26 -7.59
C PRO A 136 -13.07 -13.21 -6.18
N MET A 137 -12.04 -14.04 -5.89
CA MET A 137 -11.38 -14.06 -4.59
C MET A 137 -9.95 -14.58 -4.75
N PHE A 138 -8.98 -13.68 -4.57
CA PHE A 138 -7.57 -14.05 -4.77
C PHE A 138 -7.04 -14.94 -3.64
N TRP A 139 -7.38 -14.63 -2.38
CA TRP A 139 -7.04 -15.46 -1.24
C TRP A 139 -8.27 -15.93 -0.47
N THR A 140 -8.46 -17.22 -0.36
CA THR A 140 -9.50 -17.85 0.45
C THR A 140 -9.04 -18.13 1.89
N VAL A 141 -7.71 -18.17 2.10
CA VAL A 141 -7.07 -18.40 3.39
C VAL A 141 -5.93 -17.40 3.61
N GLN A 142 -5.55 -17.22 4.87
CA GLN A 142 -4.44 -16.32 5.22
C GLN A 142 -3.15 -16.69 4.46
N PRO A 143 -2.60 -15.75 3.64
CA PRO A 143 -1.45 -16.06 2.78
C PRO A 143 -0.10 -15.97 3.49
N PHE A 144 -0.02 -15.32 4.66
CA PHE A 144 1.20 -15.14 5.43
C PHE A 144 1.26 -16.07 6.66
N LYS A 145 2.47 -16.25 7.20
CA LYS A 145 2.74 -17.04 8.38
C LYS A 145 3.55 -16.24 9.40
N ASN A 146 3.58 -16.69 10.65
CA ASN A 146 4.51 -16.15 11.64
C ASN A 146 5.92 -16.75 11.40
N ASN A 147 6.46 -16.53 10.19
CA ASN A 147 7.77 -17.00 9.76
C ASN A 147 8.34 -16.02 8.73
N ALA A 148 9.39 -15.31 9.11
CA ALA A 148 10.00 -14.28 8.28
C ALA A 148 10.53 -14.83 6.95
N LEU A 149 11.21 -15.97 6.97
CA LEU A 149 11.77 -16.59 5.75
C LEU A 149 10.66 -16.98 4.77
N TYR A 150 9.56 -17.55 5.28
CA TYR A 150 8.40 -17.88 4.45
C TYR A 150 7.84 -16.61 3.79
N ASN A 151 7.62 -15.55 4.56
CA ASN A 151 7.02 -14.31 4.06
C ASN A 151 7.95 -13.59 3.06
N ILE A 152 9.25 -13.56 3.31
CA ILE A 152 10.25 -13.02 2.36
C ILE A 152 10.28 -13.84 1.07
N ALA A 153 10.18 -15.17 1.16
CA ALA A 153 10.21 -16.04 0.00
C ALA A 153 8.93 -15.96 -0.85
N LYS A 154 7.76 -15.87 -0.19
CA LYS A 154 6.44 -15.90 -0.86
C LYS A 154 5.91 -14.53 -1.22
N ASN A 155 6.35 -13.47 -0.51
CA ASN A 155 5.83 -12.10 -0.67
C ASN A 155 4.29 -12.04 -0.59
N PRO A 156 3.67 -12.38 0.55
CA PRO A 156 2.22 -12.50 0.65
C PRO A 156 1.51 -11.18 0.94
N PHE A 157 2.24 -10.08 1.15
CA PHE A 157 1.66 -8.80 1.53
C PHE A 157 1.39 -7.94 0.29
N ILE A 158 0.22 -7.32 0.25
CA ILE A 158 -0.20 -6.40 -0.83
C ILE A 158 -0.68 -5.11 -0.18
N GLY A 159 0.02 -4.01 -0.45
CA GLY A 159 -0.16 -2.72 0.21
C GLY A 159 -1.60 -2.20 0.16
N CYS A 160 -2.22 -2.14 -1.03
CA CYS A 160 -3.58 -1.63 -1.22
C CYS A 160 -4.68 -2.44 -0.49
N CYS A 161 -4.34 -3.64 0.01
CA CYS A 161 -5.20 -4.45 0.86
C CYS A 161 -4.98 -4.21 2.36
N MET A 162 -4.03 -3.33 2.76
CA MET A 162 -3.58 -3.22 4.15
C MET A 162 -4.02 -1.92 4.80
N ALA A 163 -4.26 -2.02 6.11
CA ALA A 163 -4.48 -0.89 7.01
C ALA A 163 -3.67 -1.08 8.29
N PHE A 164 -3.33 0.03 8.95
CA PHE A 164 -2.39 0.07 10.08
C PHE A 164 -2.86 1.02 11.17
N ARG A 165 -2.41 0.76 12.39
CA ARG A 165 -2.46 1.73 13.48
C ARG A 165 -1.37 2.78 13.30
N LYS A 166 -1.66 4.02 13.65
CA LYS A 166 -0.67 5.11 13.60
C LYS A 166 0.50 4.90 14.58
N ASP A 167 0.24 4.39 15.77
CA ASP A 167 1.28 4.11 16.76
C ASP A 167 2.27 3.04 16.31
N PHE A 168 1.81 2.07 15.51
CA PHE A 168 2.69 1.13 14.80
C PHE A 168 3.52 1.83 13.72
N LEU A 169 2.88 2.61 12.85
CA LEU A 169 3.58 3.32 11.77
C LEU A 169 4.68 4.25 12.30
N ARG A 170 4.46 4.94 13.41
CA ARG A 170 5.47 5.79 14.07
C ARG A 170 6.75 5.04 14.47
N LYS A 171 6.67 3.74 14.73
CA LYS A 171 7.82 2.89 15.08
C LYS A 171 8.62 2.44 13.87
N VAL A 172 7.98 2.31 12.71
CA VAL A 172 8.57 1.74 11.49
C VAL A 172 8.89 2.78 10.42
N LEU A 173 8.47 4.02 10.61
CA LEU A 173 8.82 5.17 9.78
C LEU A 173 9.92 6.02 10.42
N PRO A 174 10.75 6.72 9.64
CA PRO A 174 10.88 6.58 8.20
C PRO A 174 11.40 5.19 7.80
N PHE A 175 11.13 4.77 6.57
CA PHE A 175 11.60 3.49 6.09
C PHE A 175 13.14 3.40 6.06
N PRO A 176 13.71 2.20 6.21
CA PRO A 176 15.16 2.00 6.06
C PRO A 176 15.63 2.45 4.68
N LYS A 177 16.79 3.10 4.61
CA LYS A 177 17.37 3.58 3.34
C LYS A 177 17.46 2.47 2.31
N GLY A 178 16.89 2.73 1.13
CA GLY A 178 16.86 1.81 0.01
C GLY A 178 15.92 0.61 0.21
N LEU A 179 14.92 0.73 1.06
CA LEU A 179 13.79 -0.19 1.07
C LEU A 179 13.09 -0.12 -0.30
N MET A 180 12.70 -1.30 -0.83
CA MET A 180 12.12 -1.41 -2.17
C MET A 180 10.66 -1.89 -2.16
N LEU A 181 10.25 -2.57 -1.10
CA LEU A 181 8.94 -3.22 -0.98
C LEU A 181 8.36 -2.86 0.38
N HIS A 182 7.62 -1.74 0.42
CA HIS A 182 7.03 -1.20 1.64
C HIS A 182 5.97 -2.13 2.24
N ASP A 183 5.24 -2.84 1.39
CA ASP A 183 4.20 -3.78 1.75
C ASP A 183 4.74 -4.97 2.55
N ILE A 184 5.81 -5.62 2.05
CA ILE A 184 6.50 -6.69 2.79
C ILE A 184 7.06 -6.17 4.10
N TRP A 185 7.69 -4.98 4.06
CA TRP A 185 8.27 -4.39 5.27
C TRP A 185 7.22 -4.16 6.34
N LEU A 186 6.13 -3.48 6.00
CA LEU A 186 5.05 -3.18 6.93
C LEU A 186 4.38 -4.45 7.47
N GLY A 187 4.11 -5.43 6.60
CA GLY A 187 3.55 -6.71 7.00
C GLY A 187 4.45 -7.51 7.94
N MET A 188 5.75 -7.57 7.65
CA MET A 188 6.71 -8.27 8.50
C MET A 188 6.94 -7.57 9.84
N MET A 189 6.98 -6.24 9.85
CA MET A 189 7.15 -5.48 11.07
C MET A 189 5.91 -5.56 11.97
N SER A 190 4.70 -5.64 11.40
CA SER A 190 3.48 -5.85 12.19
C SER A 190 3.48 -7.22 12.89
N LEU A 191 4.02 -8.27 12.26
CA LEU A 191 4.18 -9.60 12.89
C LEU A 191 5.14 -9.59 14.10
N ARG A 192 6.04 -8.61 14.20
CA ARG A 192 6.90 -8.43 15.39
C ARG A 192 6.21 -7.67 16.53
N GLY A 193 5.11 -7.00 16.24
CA GLY A 193 4.31 -6.25 17.20
C GLY A 193 3.07 -7.05 17.64
N ARG A 194 1.90 -6.41 17.55
CA ARG A 194 0.59 -7.01 17.89
C ARG A 194 0.07 -7.95 16.80
N GLY A 195 0.80 -8.13 15.73
CA GLY A 195 0.43 -8.99 14.61
C GLY A 195 -0.42 -8.29 13.55
N ILE A 196 -0.84 -9.11 12.59
CA ILE A 196 -1.69 -8.72 11.47
C ILE A 196 -2.91 -9.64 11.39
N LYS A 197 -4.10 -9.06 11.29
CA LYS A 197 -5.35 -9.80 11.06
C LYS A 197 -5.59 -9.96 9.57
N PHE A 198 -5.95 -11.17 9.15
CA PHE A 198 -6.44 -11.42 7.79
C PHE A 198 -7.96 -11.46 7.77
N VAL A 199 -8.55 -10.72 6.85
CA VAL A 199 -9.99 -10.71 6.52
C VAL A 199 -10.16 -11.39 5.18
N ALA A 200 -10.78 -12.55 5.14
CA ALA A 200 -10.91 -13.37 3.92
C ALA A 200 -11.90 -12.79 2.89
N GLU A 201 -12.64 -11.74 3.25
CA GLU A 201 -13.56 -11.07 2.36
C GLU A 201 -12.80 -10.25 1.30
N PRO A 202 -13.20 -10.29 0.01
CA PRO A 202 -12.59 -9.47 -1.03
C PRO A 202 -13.12 -8.03 -0.94
N LEU A 203 -12.37 -7.16 -0.25
CA LEU A 203 -12.75 -5.77 0.03
C LEU A 203 -12.17 -4.76 -0.96
N LEU A 204 -11.56 -5.25 -2.04
CA LEU A 204 -10.94 -4.45 -3.09
C LEU A 204 -11.14 -5.13 -4.44
N SER A 205 -11.50 -4.36 -5.47
CA SER A 205 -11.39 -4.75 -6.86
C SER A 205 -10.03 -4.31 -7.37
N TYR A 206 -9.08 -5.25 -7.42
CA TYR A 206 -7.73 -5.03 -7.95
C TYR A 206 -7.78 -5.00 -9.46
N ARG A 207 -7.48 -3.85 -10.05
CA ARG A 207 -7.54 -3.65 -11.50
C ARG A 207 -6.26 -4.08 -12.18
N LYS A 208 -6.37 -5.03 -13.09
CA LYS A 208 -5.25 -5.51 -13.88
C LYS A 208 -5.23 -4.84 -15.25
N HIS A 209 -4.15 -4.11 -15.53
CA HIS A 209 -3.88 -3.44 -16.80
C HIS A 209 -2.38 -3.43 -17.11
N GLY A 210 -2.02 -3.04 -18.35
CA GLY A 210 -0.64 -3.14 -18.83
C GLY A 210 0.39 -2.24 -18.14
N ALA A 211 -0.03 -1.27 -17.32
CA ALA A 211 0.84 -0.32 -16.62
C ALA A 211 1.01 -0.62 -15.11
N ASN A 212 0.44 -1.71 -14.57
CA ASN A 212 0.66 -2.06 -13.16
C ASN A 212 2.16 -2.25 -12.86
N VAL A 213 2.63 -1.68 -11.75
CA VAL A 213 4.01 -1.84 -11.26
C VAL A 213 4.27 -3.28 -10.79
N SER A 214 3.26 -3.92 -10.19
CA SER A 214 3.34 -5.27 -9.66
C SER A 214 2.71 -6.28 -10.62
N ALA A 215 3.41 -7.39 -10.87
CA ALA A 215 2.86 -8.56 -11.57
C ALA A 215 2.08 -9.44 -10.59
N THR A 216 1.13 -8.86 -9.84
CA THR A 216 0.28 -9.62 -8.91
C THR A 216 -0.46 -10.71 -9.69
N SER A 217 -0.41 -11.94 -9.22
CA SER A 217 -0.92 -13.16 -9.89
C SER A 217 -0.07 -13.73 -11.05
N GLU A 218 1.05 -13.12 -11.41
CA GLU A 218 1.93 -13.65 -12.46
C GLU A 218 3.30 -14.07 -11.92
N GLN A 219 3.96 -15.00 -12.63
CA GLN A 219 5.34 -15.35 -12.28
C GLN A 219 6.27 -14.19 -12.65
N SER A 220 7.09 -13.77 -11.69
CA SER A 220 8.06 -12.70 -11.91
C SER A 220 9.12 -13.12 -12.96
N ASN A 221 9.23 -12.37 -14.05
CA ASN A 221 10.25 -12.54 -15.09
C ASN A 221 11.64 -11.99 -14.66
N ASN A 222 11.80 -11.56 -13.42
CA ASN A 222 13.07 -11.08 -12.92
C ASN A 222 14.09 -12.23 -12.75
N PRO A 223 15.36 -12.03 -13.11
CA PRO A 223 16.40 -13.03 -12.91
C PRO A 223 16.49 -13.47 -11.46
N ILE A 224 16.83 -14.75 -11.26
CA ILE A 224 16.86 -15.36 -9.91
C ILE A 224 17.82 -14.64 -8.97
N TRP A 225 18.97 -14.18 -9.46
CA TRP A 225 19.95 -13.45 -8.66
C TRP A 225 19.40 -12.10 -8.14
N LEU A 226 18.60 -11.42 -8.95
CA LEU A 226 17.94 -10.16 -8.55
C LEU A 226 16.86 -10.44 -7.50
N ARG A 227 16.10 -11.51 -7.67
CA ARG A 227 15.10 -11.96 -6.70
C ARG A 227 15.73 -12.33 -5.35
N LEU A 228 16.90 -12.97 -5.38
CA LEU A 228 17.66 -13.30 -4.18
C LEU A 228 18.23 -12.04 -3.50
N SER A 229 18.79 -11.11 -4.27
CA SER A 229 19.43 -9.91 -3.72
C SER A 229 18.47 -9.04 -2.90
N TYR A 230 17.26 -8.75 -3.40
CA TYR A 230 16.31 -7.98 -2.60
C TYR A 230 15.73 -8.75 -1.41
N ARG A 231 15.60 -10.09 -1.52
CA ARG A 231 15.17 -10.92 -0.39
C ARG A 231 16.20 -10.98 0.72
N LEU A 232 17.48 -11.13 0.38
CA LEU A 232 18.58 -11.06 1.35
C LEU A 232 18.66 -9.68 2.00
N LYS A 233 18.49 -8.61 1.23
CA LYS A 233 18.42 -7.26 1.77
C LYS A 233 17.23 -7.10 2.73
N MET A 234 16.05 -7.59 2.38
CA MET A 234 14.88 -7.55 3.24
C MET A 234 15.11 -8.32 4.55
N LEU A 235 15.72 -9.52 4.46
CA LEU A 235 16.08 -10.31 5.64
C LEU A 235 17.06 -9.57 6.53
N TRP A 236 18.09 -8.97 5.94
CA TRP A 236 19.07 -8.18 6.68
C TRP A 236 18.42 -6.98 7.40
N LEU A 237 17.59 -6.22 6.69
CA LEU A 237 16.82 -5.12 7.29
C LEU A 237 15.93 -5.62 8.42
N TYR A 238 15.22 -6.72 8.22
CA TYR A 238 14.35 -7.30 9.23
C TYR A 238 15.09 -7.73 10.49
N LEU A 239 16.29 -8.32 10.37
CA LEU A 239 17.08 -8.80 11.51
C LEU A 239 17.75 -7.65 12.28
N PHE A 240 18.25 -6.65 11.58
CA PHE A 240 19.11 -5.61 12.17
C PHE A 240 18.43 -4.24 12.33
N TYR A 241 17.22 -4.07 11.81
CA TYR A 241 16.47 -2.85 12.07
C TYR A 241 15.94 -2.83 13.49
N ALA A 242 16.44 -1.89 14.29
CA ALA A 242 15.87 -1.57 15.59
C ALA A 242 14.74 -0.55 15.37
N PRO A 243 13.49 -0.87 15.66
CA PRO A 243 12.41 0.12 15.64
C PRO A 243 12.79 1.28 16.56
N LYS A 244 12.57 2.51 16.12
CA LYS A 244 12.73 3.68 16.99
C LYS A 244 11.70 3.57 18.12
N VAL A 245 12.13 3.14 19.28
CA VAL A 245 11.31 3.23 20.50
C VAL A 245 11.28 4.71 20.86
N THR A 246 10.20 5.38 20.53
CA THR A 246 9.91 6.69 21.12
C THR A 246 9.53 6.39 22.58
N VAL A 247 10.51 6.45 23.45
CA VAL A 247 10.25 6.53 24.91
C VAL A 247 9.45 7.85 25.07
N LYS A 248 8.21 7.72 25.53
CA LYS A 248 7.46 8.86 26.04
C LYS A 248 8.03 9.26 27.40
#